data_6d03b60aab920660b7188f883be9f050
#
_entry.id   6d03b60aab920660b7188f883be9f050
#
_cell.length_a   1.000
_cell.length_b   1.000
_cell.length_c   1.000
_cell.angle_alpha   90.00
_cell.angle_beta   90.00
_cell.angle_gamma   90.00
#
_symmetry.space_group_name_H-M   'P 1'
#
loop_
_entity.id
_entity.type
_entity.pdbx_description
1 polymer ?
#
loop_
_entity_poly.entity_id
_entity_poly.type
_entity_poly.pdbx_seq_one_letter_code
_entity_poly.pdbx_strand_id
1 'polypeptide(L)'
;PSLWTRQKRLVAGPEVTAARRRLSTAGTALYWLGLISPALIPILFPYLPYQDWPGHVGVVAAQHWLSVDPGALPEAYASRGWMGPNRLAYALAGLLVPLFGILGGSNLLLAICLGLLGPALHFTIRALGGDPRWSLAAVALTHGRVLACGFGPNAMAMAPAIFALGLGWRADRWR
;
A
#
# COMPACT_ATOMS: atom_id res chain seq x y z
N PRO A 1 -34.37 5.83 19.14
CA PRO A 1 -33.01 6.27 18.96
C PRO A 1 -32.12 5.53 19.96
N SER A 2 -31.21 4.67 19.46
CA SER A 2 -30.32 3.86 20.29
C SER A 2 -29.47 4.77 21.20
N LEU A 3 -29.08 4.26 22.37
CA LEU A 3 -28.17 4.93 23.33
C LEU A 3 -26.92 5.47 22.63
N TRP A 4 -26.48 4.79 21.57
CA TRP A 4 -25.33 5.14 20.72
C TRP A 4 -25.55 6.45 19.95
N THR A 5 -26.76 6.72 19.47
CA THR A 5 -27.12 8.00 18.79
C THR A 5 -27.21 9.17 19.76
N ARG A 6 -27.54 8.92 20.99
CA ARG A 6 -27.55 9.94 22.07
C ARG A 6 -26.10 10.31 22.48
N GLN A 7 -25.26 9.32 22.63
CA GLN A 7 -23.86 9.52 23.02
C GLN A 7 -23.09 10.31 21.97
N LYS A 8 -23.35 10.10 20.66
CA LYS A 8 -22.77 10.92 19.58
C LYS A 8 -23.14 12.39 19.65
N ARG A 9 -24.34 12.74 20.11
CA ARG A 9 -24.76 14.16 20.26
C ARG A 9 -24.13 14.85 21.46
N LEU A 10 -23.80 14.10 22.50
CA LEU A 10 -23.17 14.64 23.70
C LEU A 10 -21.68 14.88 23.54
N VAL A 11 -21.00 14.08 22.66
CA VAL A 11 -19.57 14.22 22.36
C VAL A 11 -19.30 15.24 21.25
N ALA A 12 -20.27 15.49 20.37
CA ALA A 12 -20.17 16.51 19.33
C ALA A 12 -20.72 17.84 19.85
N GLY A 13 -20.01 18.48 20.78
CA GLY A 13 -20.28 19.88 21.10
C GLY A 13 -20.22 20.75 19.84
N PRO A 14 -21.00 21.86 19.78
CA PRO A 14 -21.02 22.76 18.62
C PRO A 14 -19.63 23.29 18.23
N GLU A 15 -18.66 23.27 19.13
CA GLU A 15 -17.27 23.68 18.87
C GLU A 15 -16.48 22.67 18.02
N VAL A 16 -16.80 21.37 18.09
CA VAL A 16 -16.11 20.34 17.29
C VAL A 16 -16.55 20.39 15.82
N THR A 17 -17.75 20.86 15.53
CA THR A 17 -18.26 21.02 14.17
C THR A 17 -17.76 22.28 13.48
N ALA A 18 -17.42 23.34 14.22
CA ALA A 18 -16.93 24.60 13.65
C ALA A 18 -15.47 24.55 13.22
N ALA A 19 -14.67 23.65 13.74
CA ALA A 19 -13.21 23.58 13.49
C ALA A 19 -12.81 22.78 12.25
N ARG A 20 -13.72 22.33 11.37
CA ARG A 20 -13.36 21.81 10.04
C ARG A 20 -12.93 22.96 9.14
N ARG A 21 -11.84 23.63 9.48
CA ARG A 21 -11.15 24.53 8.53
C ARG A 21 -10.89 23.75 7.26
N ARG A 22 -11.59 24.10 6.19
CA ARG A 22 -11.27 23.60 4.85
C ARG A 22 -9.84 24.00 4.56
N LEU A 23 -9.01 23.03 4.20
CA LEU A 23 -7.67 23.33 3.70
C LEU A 23 -7.84 24.24 2.45
N SER A 24 -6.93 25.18 2.27
CA SER A 24 -6.80 25.90 1.01
C SER A 24 -6.50 24.90 -0.11
N THR A 25 -6.70 25.30 -1.36
CA THR A 25 -6.36 24.43 -2.52
C THR A 25 -4.91 23.96 -2.45
N ALA A 26 -3.98 24.85 -2.11
CA ALA A 26 -2.57 24.51 -1.93
C ALA A 26 -2.37 23.52 -0.76
N GLY A 27 -3.05 23.74 0.37
CA GLY A 27 -2.99 22.82 1.51
C GLY A 27 -3.55 21.43 1.19
N THR A 28 -4.60 21.36 0.36
CA THR A 28 -5.14 20.09 -0.12
C THR A 28 -4.17 19.38 -1.05
N ALA A 29 -3.52 20.10 -1.96
CA ALA A 29 -2.52 19.53 -2.86
C ALA A 29 -1.32 18.98 -2.06
N LEU A 30 -0.77 19.76 -1.13
CA LEU A 30 0.33 19.34 -0.27
C LEU A 30 -0.02 18.11 0.57
N TYR A 31 -1.26 18.05 1.07
CA TYR A 31 -1.75 16.89 1.80
C TYR A 31 -1.72 15.62 0.95
N TRP A 32 -2.26 15.65 -0.28
CA TRP A 32 -2.28 14.51 -1.18
C TRP A 32 -0.87 14.13 -1.66
N LEU A 33 -0.04 15.12 -1.98
CA LEU A 33 1.37 14.89 -2.29
C LEU A 33 2.10 14.19 -1.12
N GLY A 34 1.84 14.62 0.11
CA GLY A 34 2.37 13.95 1.30
C GLY A 34 1.94 12.50 1.40
N LEU A 35 0.64 12.20 1.15
CA LEU A 35 0.11 10.84 1.24
C LEU A 35 0.73 9.88 0.21
N ILE A 36 1.03 10.35 -0.99
CA ILE A 36 1.60 9.52 -2.06
C ILE A 36 3.13 9.54 -2.11
N SER A 37 3.77 10.44 -1.35
CA SER A 37 5.24 10.60 -1.34
C SER A 37 6.03 9.31 -1.07
N PRO A 38 5.54 8.31 -0.31
CA PRO A 38 6.25 7.05 -0.13
C PRO A 38 6.52 6.29 -1.45
N ALA A 39 5.72 6.53 -2.48
CA ALA A 39 5.94 5.94 -3.80
C ALA A 39 7.23 6.43 -4.46
N LEU A 40 7.74 7.60 -4.09
CA LEU A 40 8.90 8.22 -4.75
C LEU A 40 10.18 7.42 -4.50
N ILE A 41 10.34 6.80 -3.33
CA ILE A 41 11.57 6.08 -3.00
C ILE A 41 11.83 4.93 -3.98
N PRO A 42 10.90 3.97 -4.21
CA PRO A 42 11.14 2.91 -5.18
C PRO A 42 11.25 3.39 -6.63
N ILE A 43 10.71 4.57 -6.95
CA ILE A 43 10.81 5.15 -8.29
C ILE A 43 12.18 5.80 -8.51
N LEU A 44 12.67 6.56 -7.52
CA LEU A 44 13.88 7.35 -7.65
C LEU A 44 15.16 6.54 -7.43
N PHE A 45 15.08 5.47 -6.65
CA PHE A 45 16.22 4.64 -6.29
C PHE A 45 16.09 3.24 -6.89
N PRO A 46 16.91 2.87 -7.89
CA PRO A 46 16.84 1.55 -8.50
C PRO A 46 17.18 0.44 -7.51
N TYR A 47 18.11 0.71 -6.59
CA TYR A 47 18.51 -0.23 -5.54
C TYR A 47 17.99 0.25 -4.20
N LEU A 48 17.02 -0.47 -3.64
CA LEU A 48 16.42 -0.12 -2.37
C LEU A 48 17.24 -0.68 -1.21
N PRO A 49 17.44 0.11 -0.14
CA PRO A 49 18.21 -0.31 1.03
C PRO A 49 17.39 -1.22 1.97
N TYR A 50 16.58 -2.11 1.40
CA TYR A 50 15.76 -3.05 2.17
C TYR A 50 16.41 -4.43 2.14
N GLN A 51 16.59 -5.02 3.33
CA GLN A 51 17.40 -6.23 3.53
C GLN A 51 17.01 -7.38 2.60
N ASP A 52 15.73 -7.72 2.49
CA ASP A 52 15.27 -8.88 1.70
C ASP A 52 14.77 -8.49 0.29
N TRP A 53 14.76 -7.19 -0.05
CA TRP A 53 14.23 -6.74 -1.34
C TRP A 53 14.98 -7.35 -2.53
N PRO A 54 16.32 -7.46 -2.53
CA PRO A 54 17.04 -8.14 -3.61
C PRO A 54 16.61 -9.59 -3.80
N GLY A 55 16.28 -10.30 -2.70
CA GLY A 55 15.74 -11.66 -2.76
C GLY A 55 14.38 -11.72 -3.45
N HIS A 56 13.47 -10.79 -3.15
CA HIS A 56 12.18 -10.69 -3.83
C HIS A 56 12.31 -10.38 -5.32
N VAL A 57 13.19 -9.45 -5.69
CA VAL A 57 13.51 -9.15 -7.09
C VAL A 57 14.11 -10.39 -7.79
N GLY A 58 14.99 -11.12 -7.09
CA GLY A 58 15.56 -12.38 -7.57
C GLY A 58 14.50 -13.45 -7.87
N VAL A 59 13.44 -13.55 -7.05
CA VAL A 59 12.32 -14.46 -7.32
C VAL A 59 11.54 -14.02 -8.57
N VAL A 60 11.29 -12.73 -8.77
CA VAL A 60 10.66 -12.21 -10.00
C VAL A 60 11.52 -12.52 -11.22
N ALA A 61 12.85 -12.33 -11.10
CA ALA A 61 13.81 -12.66 -12.16
C ALA A 61 13.76 -14.16 -12.52
N ALA A 62 13.84 -15.03 -11.52
CA ALA A 62 13.78 -16.47 -11.72
C ALA A 62 12.47 -16.90 -12.40
N GLN A 63 11.32 -16.36 -11.99
CA GLN A 63 10.05 -16.64 -12.62
C GLN A 63 9.98 -16.17 -14.07
N HIS A 64 10.53 -14.98 -14.33
CA HIS A 64 10.61 -14.45 -15.69
C HIS A 64 11.44 -15.36 -16.58
N TRP A 65 12.66 -15.72 -16.16
CA TRP A 65 13.53 -16.60 -16.94
C TRP A 65 12.94 -17.97 -17.14
N LEU A 66 12.32 -18.59 -16.13
CA LEU A 66 11.64 -19.87 -16.28
C LEU A 66 10.47 -19.82 -17.28
N SER A 67 9.87 -18.64 -17.50
CA SER A 67 8.78 -18.47 -18.46
C SER A 67 9.25 -18.21 -19.89
N VAL A 68 10.45 -17.60 -20.05
CA VAL A 68 10.97 -17.20 -21.37
C VAL A 68 11.96 -18.24 -21.91
N ASP A 69 12.85 -18.71 -21.05
CA ASP A 69 13.86 -19.73 -21.37
C ASP A 69 14.06 -20.67 -20.16
N PRO A 70 13.28 -21.77 -20.09
CA PRO A 70 13.39 -22.71 -18.97
C PRO A 70 14.78 -23.32 -18.78
N GLY A 71 15.61 -23.34 -19.83
CA GLY A 71 16.99 -23.84 -19.79
C GLY A 71 18.00 -22.83 -19.25
N ALA A 72 17.64 -21.55 -19.12
CA ALA A 72 18.55 -20.51 -18.64
C ALA A 72 18.91 -20.63 -17.16
N LEU A 73 18.12 -21.35 -16.37
CA LEU A 73 18.36 -21.56 -14.94
C LEU A 73 18.76 -23.02 -14.67
N PRO A 74 19.60 -23.25 -13.63
CA PRO A 74 19.92 -24.60 -13.18
C PRO A 74 18.66 -25.42 -12.88
N GLU A 75 18.71 -26.74 -13.06
CA GLU A 75 17.60 -27.67 -12.78
C GLU A 75 17.05 -27.58 -11.34
N ALA A 76 17.82 -27.03 -10.40
CA ALA A 76 17.38 -26.77 -9.03
C ALA A 76 16.25 -25.73 -8.94
N TYR A 77 16.03 -24.93 -9.99
CA TYR A 77 14.97 -23.94 -10.03
C TYR A 77 13.73 -24.51 -10.72
N ALA A 78 12.67 -24.65 -9.96
CA ALA A 78 11.37 -25.07 -10.50
C ALA A 78 10.23 -24.20 -9.95
N SER A 79 9.23 -23.93 -10.80
CA SER A 79 8.05 -23.21 -10.35
C SER A 79 7.15 -24.13 -9.52
N ARG A 80 6.85 -23.71 -8.27
CA ARG A 80 5.89 -24.44 -7.40
C ARG A 80 4.43 -24.07 -7.65
N GLY A 81 4.11 -23.47 -8.80
CA GLY A 81 2.75 -23.01 -9.08
C GLY A 81 2.26 -21.93 -8.12
N TRP A 82 0.96 -21.86 -7.87
CA TRP A 82 0.32 -20.83 -7.03
C TRP A 82 0.40 -21.09 -5.50
N MET A 83 0.88 -22.25 -5.08
CA MET A 83 0.90 -22.66 -3.67
C MET A 83 2.04 -22.02 -2.84
N GLY A 84 2.90 -21.22 -3.45
CA GLY A 84 3.99 -20.54 -2.74
C GLY A 84 3.59 -19.22 -2.08
N PRO A 85 4.31 -18.78 -1.03
CA PRO A 85 4.09 -17.47 -0.42
C PRO A 85 4.34 -16.34 -1.41
N ASN A 86 3.65 -15.21 -1.22
CA ASN A 86 3.82 -13.96 -1.98
C ASN A 86 3.58 -14.08 -3.49
N ARG A 87 2.96 -15.16 -3.98
CA ARG A 87 2.78 -15.43 -5.41
C ARG A 87 2.04 -14.32 -6.16
N LEU A 88 1.00 -13.76 -5.55
CA LEU A 88 0.28 -12.65 -6.18
C LEU A 88 1.19 -11.44 -6.42
N ALA A 89 2.03 -11.10 -5.45
CA ALA A 89 2.96 -9.97 -5.59
C ALA A 89 3.96 -10.22 -6.73
N TYR A 90 4.53 -11.43 -6.81
CA TYR A 90 5.46 -11.78 -7.87
C TYR A 90 4.80 -11.85 -9.25
N ALA A 91 3.57 -12.36 -9.33
CA ALA A 91 2.81 -12.39 -10.58
C ALA A 91 2.50 -10.96 -11.07
N LEU A 92 2.06 -10.07 -10.18
CA LEU A 92 1.81 -8.67 -10.52
C LEU A 92 3.09 -7.94 -10.95
N ALA A 93 4.22 -8.19 -10.26
CA ALA A 93 5.51 -7.65 -10.69
C ALA A 93 5.88 -8.20 -12.07
N GLY A 94 5.70 -9.50 -12.31
CA GLY A 94 5.96 -10.16 -13.59
C GLY A 94 5.21 -9.55 -14.77
N LEU A 95 3.97 -9.07 -14.56
CA LEU A 95 3.20 -8.36 -15.59
C LEU A 95 3.85 -7.03 -16.01
N LEU A 96 4.64 -6.42 -15.13
CA LEU A 96 5.32 -5.15 -15.40
C LEU A 96 6.72 -5.35 -16.01
N VAL A 97 7.29 -6.55 -15.91
CA VAL A 97 8.63 -6.87 -16.43
C VAL A 97 8.81 -6.57 -17.92
N PRO A 98 7.86 -6.90 -18.81
CA PRO A 98 8.04 -6.62 -20.24
C PRO A 98 8.15 -5.13 -20.56
N LEU A 99 7.60 -4.25 -19.73
CA LEU A 99 7.59 -2.80 -19.97
C LEU A 99 8.74 -2.08 -19.25
N PHE A 100 9.11 -2.54 -18.06
CA PHE A 100 10.02 -1.80 -17.16
C PHE A 100 11.26 -2.61 -16.75
N GLY A 101 11.41 -3.83 -17.25
CA GLY A 101 12.44 -4.77 -16.80
C GLY A 101 12.17 -5.32 -15.41
N ILE A 102 12.97 -6.28 -14.98
CA ILE A 102 12.77 -7.02 -13.71
C ILE A 102 12.82 -6.06 -12.51
N LEU A 103 13.84 -5.25 -12.42
CA LEU A 103 14.04 -4.32 -11.31
C LEU A 103 13.00 -3.20 -11.34
N GLY A 104 12.80 -2.58 -12.51
CA GLY A 104 11.83 -1.50 -12.69
C GLY A 104 10.39 -1.94 -12.42
N GLY A 105 9.98 -3.10 -12.92
CA GLY A 105 8.65 -3.67 -12.67
C GLY A 105 8.40 -3.97 -11.19
N SER A 106 9.39 -4.55 -10.52
CA SER A 106 9.31 -4.84 -9.07
C SER A 106 9.22 -3.56 -8.25
N ASN A 107 10.07 -2.57 -8.53
CA ASN A 107 10.07 -1.29 -7.83
C ASN A 107 8.80 -0.48 -8.11
N LEU A 108 8.30 -0.49 -9.34
CA LEU A 108 7.05 0.20 -9.69
C LEU A 108 5.85 -0.40 -8.94
N LEU A 109 5.75 -1.73 -8.86
CA LEU A 109 4.70 -2.37 -8.08
C LEU A 109 4.78 -1.95 -6.60
N LEU A 110 5.98 -1.97 -6.01
CA LEU A 110 6.17 -1.52 -4.63
C LEU A 110 5.78 -0.05 -4.47
N ALA A 111 6.18 0.82 -5.41
CA ALA A 111 5.82 2.24 -5.41
C ALA A 111 4.30 2.45 -5.41
N ILE A 112 3.58 1.72 -6.27
CA ILE A 112 2.11 1.77 -6.32
C ILE A 112 1.52 1.39 -4.96
N CYS A 113 1.98 0.29 -4.37
CA CYS A 113 1.44 -0.18 -3.10
C CYS A 113 1.73 0.77 -1.94
N LEU A 114 2.94 1.33 -1.85
CA LEU A 114 3.30 2.33 -0.84
C LEU A 114 2.54 3.65 -1.04
N GLY A 115 2.40 4.09 -2.30
CA GLY A 115 1.64 5.29 -2.64
C GLY A 115 0.14 5.18 -2.35
N LEU A 116 -0.42 3.98 -2.40
CA LEU A 116 -1.83 3.74 -2.11
C LEU A 116 -2.13 3.64 -0.61
N LEU A 117 -1.13 3.44 0.26
CA LEU A 117 -1.36 3.25 1.69
C LEU A 117 -1.98 4.49 2.35
N GLY A 118 -1.47 5.68 2.06
CA GLY A 118 -2.02 6.94 2.55
C GLY A 118 -3.48 7.16 2.11
N PRO A 119 -3.81 7.07 0.81
CA PRO A 119 -5.19 7.11 0.32
C PRO A 119 -6.11 6.05 0.93
N ALA A 120 -5.63 4.81 1.14
CA ALA A 120 -6.40 3.75 1.77
C ALA A 120 -6.75 4.09 3.23
N LEU A 121 -5.78 4.58 4.00
CA LEU A 121 -6.00 5.07 5.36
C LEU A 121 -6.95 6.28 5.38
N HIS A 122 -6.78 7.25 4.49
CA HIS A 122 -7.68 8.39 4.35
C HIS A 122 -9.13 7.94 4.18
N PHE A 123 -9.36 7.02 3.23
CA PHE A 123 -10.69 6.48 2.96
C PHE A 123 -11.26 5.77 4.19
N THR A 124 -10.47 4.90 4.81
CA THR A 124 -10.91 4.10 5.97
C THR A 124 -11.21 4.97 7.19
N ILE A 125 -10.34 5.93 7.52
CA ILE A 125 -10.57 6.87 8.62
C ILE A 125 -11.85 7.67 8.39
N ARG A 126 -12.11 8.13 7.16
CA ARG A 126 -13.38 8.79 6.82
C ARG A 126 -14.58 7.87 6.95
N ALA A 127 -14.47 6.62 6.53
CA ALA A 127 -15.55 5.64 6.66
C ALA A 127 -15.89 5.40 8.14
N LEU A 128 -14.89 5.40 9.01
CA LEU A 128 -15.05 5.29 10.46
C LEU A 128 -15.57 6.58 11.13
N GLY A 129 -15.63 7.71 10.40
CA GLY A 129 -16.07 9.01 10.92
C GLY A 129 -14.96 9.80 11.63
N GLY A 130 -13.70 9.40 11.50
CA GLY A 130 -12.53 10.08 12.04
C GLY A 130 -12.06 11.26 11.18
N ASP A 131 -11.06 11.99 11.67
CA ASP A 131 -10.38 13.04 10.91
C ASP A 131 -9.38 12.40 9.94
N PRO A 132 -9.59 12.53 8.61
CA PRO A 132 -8.73 11.90 7.62
C PRO A 132 -7.29 12.43 7.60
N ARG A 133 -7.00 13.56 8.26
CA ARG A 133 -5.64 14.10 8.37
C ARG A 133 -4.69 13.14 9.08
N TRP A 134 -5.20 12.28 9.96
CA TRP A 134 -4.43 11.23 10.60
C TRP A 134 -3.84 10.22 9.61
N SER A 135 -4.33 10.17 8.37
CA SER A 135 -3.73 9.31 7.35
C SER A 135 -2.31 9.73 6.95
N LEU A 136 -1.86 10.95 7.28
CA LEU A 136 -0.46 11.34 7.12
C LEU A 136 0.50 10.49 7.96
N ALA A 137 0.02 9.86 9.03
CA ALA A 137 0.81 8.87 9.79
C ALA A 137 1.25 7.68 8.91
N ALA A 138 0.54 7.41 7.80
CA ALA A 138 0.96 6.39 6.84
C ALA A 138 2.37 6.64 6.30
N VAL A 139 2.76 7.89 6.11
CA VAL A 139 4.10 8.25 5.61
C VAL A 139 5.18 7.73 6.54
N ALA A 140 5.01 7.88 7.86
CA ALA A 140 5.93 7.33 8.84
C ALA A 140 5.88 5.80 8.91
N LEU A 141 4.68 5.21 8.79
CA LEU A 141 4.49 3.75 8.84
C LEU A 141 5.09 3.05 7.63
N THR A 142 5.06 3.67 6.44
CA THR A 142 5.65 3.07 5.22
C THR A 142 7.16 2.91 5.29
N HIS A 143 7.86 3.73 6.07
CA HIS A 143 9.30 3.66 6.26
C HIS A 143 9.69 2.93 7.55
N GLY A 144 8.76 2.23 8.16
CA GLY A 144 8.97 1.48 9.38
C GLY A 144 9.85 0.23 9.20
N ARG A 145 10.16 -0.41 10.32
CA ARG A 145 11.02 -1.59 10.40
C ARG A 145 10.59 -2.74 9.46
N VAL A 146 9.28 -2.91 9.24
CA VAL A 146 8.74 -3.96 8.36
C VAL A 146 9.28 -3.81 6.94
N LEU A 147 9.27 -2.60 6.39
CA LEU A 147 9.81 -2.35 5.06
C LEU A 147 11.34 -2.37 5.06
N ALA A 148 11.98 -1.83 6.10
CA ALA A 148 13.44 -1.85 6.23
C ALA A 148 14.00 -3.28 6.28
N CYS A 149 13.28 -4.22 6.94
CA CYS A 149 13.62 -5.65 6.90
C CYS A 149 13.32 -6.33 5.55
N GLY A 150 12.71 -5.62 4.60
CA GLY A 150 12.47 -6.13 3.25
C GLY A 150 11.17 -6.90 3.07
N PHE A 151 10.23 -6.88 4.03
CA PHE A 151 8.92 -7.50 3.88
C PHE A 151 8.04 -6.76 2.85
N GLY A 152 8.58 -6.56 1.64
CA GLY A 152 7.92 -5.87 0.53
C GLY A 152 6.53 -6.43 0.21
N PRO A 153 6.33 -7.75 0.04
CA PRO A 153 5.02 -8.34 -0.22
C PRO A 153 3.99 -8.08 0.89
N ASN A 154 4.42 -8.01 2.16
CA ASN A 154 3.54 -7.63 3.27
C ASN A 154 3.13 -6.16 3.16
N ALA A 155 4.08 -5.26 2.85
CA ALA A 155 3.77 -3.86 2.61
C ALA A 155 2.79 -3.69 1.44
N MET A 156 2.93 -4.50 0.38
CA MET A 156 2.00 -4.53 -0.75
C MET A 156 0.58 -4.94 -0.35
N ALA A 157 0.41 -5.82 0.63
CA ALA A 157 -0.89 -6.27 1.10
C ALA A 157 -1.60 -5.25 2.00
N MET A 158 -0.87 -4.32 2.63
CA MET A 158 -1.43 -3.40 3.63
C MET A 158 -2.48 -2.45 3.05
N ALA A 159 -2.20 -1.82 1.92
CA ALA A 159 -3.12 -0.84 1.32
C ALA A 159 -4.47 -1.48 0.91
N PRO A 160 -4.50 -2.61 0.17
CA PRO A 160 -5.76 -3.32 -0.13
C PRO A 160 -6.51 -3.77 1.12
N ALA A 161 -5.81 -4.29 2.13
CA ALA A 161 -6.44 -4.76 3.37
C ALA A 161 -7.10 -3.60 4.14
N ILE A 162 -6.42 -2.47 4.27
CA ILE A 162 -6.97 -1.27 4.93
C ILE A 162 -8.16 -0.73 4.14
N PHE A 163 -8.08 -0.69 2.81
CA PHE A 163 -9.17 -0.23 1.97
C PHE A 163 -10.40 -1.15 2.08
N ALA A 164 -10.19 -2.47 2.06
CA ALA A 164 -11.26 -3.47 2.24
C ALA A 164 -11.95 -3.31 3.61
N LEU A 165 -11.21 -3.04 4.68
CA LEU A 165 -11.76 -2.74 6.00
C LEU A 165 -12.69 -1.52 5.95
N GLY A 166 -12.27 -0.44 5.30
CA GLY A 166 -13.09 0.76 5.11
C GLY A 166 -14.36 0.52 4.30
N LEU A 167 -14.28 -0.32 3.25
CA LEU A 167 -15.43 -0.72 2.45
C LEU A 167 -16.41 -1.56 3.26
N GLY A 168 -15.93 -2.57 3.99
CA GLY A 168 -16.76 -3.41 4.85
C GLY A 168 -17.52 -2.59 5.87
N TRP A 169 -16.84 -1.65 6.54
CA TRP A 169 -17.46 -0.74 7.48
C TRP A 169 -18.54 0.16 6.85
N ARG A 170 -18.32 0.63 5.63
CA ARG A 170 -19.36 1.39 4.91
C ARG A 170 -20.57 0.53 4.55
N ALA A 171 -20.33 -0.70 4.08
CA ALA A 171 -21.39 -1.61 3.68
C ALA A 171 -22.35 -1.94 4.83
N ASP A 172 -21.83 -2.13 6.06
CA ASP A 172 -22.67 -2.38 7.24
C ASP A 172 -23.59 -1.23 7.62
N ARG A 173 -23.30 -0.01 7.18
CA ARG A 173 -24.15 1.17 7.44
C ARG A 173 -25.32 1.30 6.46
N TRP A 174 -25.34 0.51 5.39
CA TRP A 174 -26.40 0.51 4.38
C TRP A 174 -27.42 -0.61 4.59
N ARG A 175 -27.18 -1.47 5.59
CA ARG A 175 -28.13 -2.49 6.10
C ARG A 175 -28.82 -2.00 7.36
#